data_a52381420bc936ace612cd485ed615e0
#
_entry.id   a52381420bc936ace612cd485ed615e0
#
_cell.length_a   1.000
_cell.length_b   1.000
_cell.length_c   1.000
_cell.angle_alpha   90.00
_cell.angle_beta   90.00
_cell.angle_gamma   90.00
#
_symmetry.space_group_name_H-M   'P 1'
#
loop_
_entity.id
_entity.type
_entity.pdbx_description
1 polymer ?
#
loop_
_entity_poly.entity_id
_entity_poly.type
_entity_poly.pdbx_seq_one_letter_code
_entity_poly.pdbx_strand_id
1 'polypeptide(L)'
;MGDYAELYWEMEHNPYFWDEVESCSRNNSFTENKSKKKKKTIQTKSNSTRKKVNAALFIDGENISSKKAEQIQKIANKQGVLGTEKVYGLQKDECTKSWSDKAKKLDIKDIRLCGNPEKDKVDNKIKKDVNQEIKNNKSVDVVCIATSDKGYTDTVKELRRQGKKVVGIGEKKAPKELRDACSEFFEIK
;
A
#
# COMPACT_ATOMS: atom_id res chain seq x y z
N MET A 1 -26.51 -15.75 8.73
CA MET A 1 -26.86 -15.60 7.32
C MET A 1 -26.39 -14.22 6.94
N GLY A 2 -25.12 -14.07 6.61
CA GLY A 2 -24.47 -12.80 6.28
C GLY A 2 -23.98 -12.82 4.85
N ASP A 3 -24.27 -11.78 4.14
CA ASP A 3 -23.46 -11.11 3.12
C ASP A 3 -23.21 -11.73 1.75
N TYR A 4 -24.09 -12.53 1.22
CA TYR A 4 -24.06 -12.86 -0.21
C TYR A 4 -24.44 -11.66 -1.11
N ALA A 5 -25.23 -10.71 -0.62
CA ALA A 5 -25.64 -9.53 -1.38
C ALA A 5 -24.49 -8.53 -1.62
N GLU A 6 -23.59 -8.35 -0.66
CA GLU A 6 -22.40 -7.49 -0.80
C GLU A 6 -21.37 -8.11 -1.75
N LEU A 7 -21.23 -9.44 -1.73
CA LEU A 7 -20.36 -10.17 -2.65
C LEU A 7 -20.86 -10.09 -4.11
N TYR A 8 -22.16 -10.21 -4.30
CA TYR A 8 -22.79 -10.08 -5.61
C TYR A 8 -22.70 -8.66 -6.18
N TRP A 9 -22.84 -7.66 -5.34
CA TRP A 9 -22.69 -6.26 -5.74
C TRP A 9 -21.25 -5.93 -6.16
N GLU A 10 -20.25 -6.45 -5.45
CA GLU A 10 -18.83 -6.32 -5.82
C GLU A 10 -18.50 -7.06 -7.12
N MET A 11 -19.12 -8.20 -7.37
CA MET A 11 -18.95 -9.00 -8.61
C MET A 11 -19.43 -8.27 -9.87
N GLU A 12 -20.57 -7.56 -9.79
CA GLU A 12 -21.14 -6.85 -10.94
C GLU A 12 -20.51 -5.49 -11.22
N HIS A 13 -19.93 -4.85 -10.19
CA HIS A 13 -19.47 -3.46 -10.26
C HIS A 13 -17.96 -3.28 -10.14
N ASN A 14 -17.20 -4.35 -9.91
CA ASN A 14 -15.73 -4.33 -9.87
C ASN A 14 -15.16 -5.09 -11.08
N PRO A 15 -14.69 -4.41 -12.13
CA PRO A 15 -14.13 -5.07 -13.32
C PRO A 15 -12.84 -5.89 -13.03
N TYR A 16 -12.29 -5.76 -11.84
CA TYR A 16 -11.07 -6.49 -11.41
C TYR A 16 -11.37 -7.60 -10.39
N PHE A 17 -12.63 -7.89 -10.11
CA PHE A 17 -13.04 -8.93 -9.16
C PHE A 17 -12.46 -10.31 -9.53
N TRP A 18 -12.45 -10.64 -10.81
CA TRP A 18 -11.96 -11.92 -11.33
C TRP A 18 -10.43 -12.04 -11.29
N ASP A 19 -9.68 -10.94 -11.41
CA ASP A 19 -8.22 -10.95 -11.31
C ASP A 19 -7.73 -11.26 -9.88
N GLU A 20 -8.51 -10.89 -8.87
CA GLU A 20 -8.21 -11.25 -7.47
C GLU A 20 -8.48 -12.73 -7.16
N VAL A 21 -9.48 -13.32 -7.78
CA VAL A 21 -9.86 -14.74 -7.57
C VAL A 21 -8.87 -15.69 -8.26
N GLU A 22 -8.36 -15.33 -9.45
CA GLU A 22 -7.38 -16.16 -10.17
C GLU A 22 -6.00 -16.16 -9.54
N SER A 23 -5.61 -15.11 -8.83
CA SER A 23 -4.31 -15.04 -8.14
C SER A 23 -4.21 -15.99 -6.94
N CYS A 24 -5.35 -16.36 -6.33
CA CYS A 24 -5.41 -17.32 -5.22
C CYS A 24 -5.29 -18.78 -5.64
N SER A 25 -5.53 -19.12 -6.92
CA SER A 25 -5.61 -20.53 -7.38
C SER A 25 -4.29 -21.11 -7.89
N ARG A 26 -3.21 -20.34 -8.02
CA ARG A 26 -1.95 -20.81 -8.67
C ARG A 26 -0.84 -21.28 -7.74
N ASN A 27 -1.05 -21.37 -6.44
CA ASN A 27 -0.03 -21.82 -5.48
C ASN A 27 -0.41 -23.12 -4.76
N ASN A 28 -0.69 -24.19 -5.49
CA ASN A 28 -0.67 -25.55 -4.94
C ASN A 28 -0.18 -26.54 -5.99
N SER A 29 1.14 -26.67 -6.11
CA SER A 29 1.75 -27.89 -6.67
C SER A 29 2.79 -28.40 -5.68
N PHE A 30 2.37 -29.39 -4.95
CA PHE A 30 3.15 -30.26 -4.07
C PHE A 30 3.99 -31.20 -4.96
N THR A 31 5.30 -31.16 -4.85
CA THR A 31 6.15 -32.28 -5.29
C THR A 31 7.14 -32.66 -4.21
N GLU A 32 6.85 -33.81 -3.59
CA GLU A 32 7.81 -34.55 -2.80
C GLU A 32 8.98 -35.01 -3.67
N ASN A 33 10.20 -34.85 -3.21
CA ASN A 33 11.30 -35.72 -3.57
C ASN A 33 12.26 -35.94 -2.38
N LYS A 34 12.24 -37.19 -1.93
CA LYS A 34 13.21 -37.77 -0.98
C LYS A 34 14.55 -38.02 -1.75
N SER A 35 15.67 -37.58 -1.20
CA SER A 35 16.83 -38.48 -1.04
C SER A 35 18.07 -37.84 -0.41
N LYS A 36 18.53 -38.55 0.62
CA LYS A 36 19.92 -38.90 1.04
C LYS A 36 20.87 -37.83 1.60
N LYS A 37 21.12 -38.06 2.90
CA LYS A 37 22.22 -37.60 3.78
C LYS A 37 23.58 -37.47 3.10
N LYS A 38 24.26 -36.33 3.34
CA LYS A 38 25.71 -36.31 3.65
C LYS A 38 25.97 -35.20 4.68
N LYS A 39 26.43 -35.60 5.86
CA LYS A 39 26.98 -34.74 6.90
C LYS A 39 28.25 -34.08 6.37
N LYS A 40 28.30 -32.75 6.37
CA LYS A 40 29.51 -31.95 6.34
C LYS A 40 29.38 -30.86 7.37
N THR A 41 30.19 -30.97 8.41
CA THR A 41 30.40 -29.96 9.45
C THR A 41 30.90 -28.69 8.78
N ILE A 42 30.11 -27.63 8.83
CA ILE A 42 30.55 -26.30 8.41
C ILE A 42 30.35 -25.36 9.59
N GLN A 43 31.44 -24.71 9.98
CA GLN A 43 31.55 -23.72 11.00
C GLN A 43 30.49 -22.64 10.83
N THR A 44 29.68 -22.43 11.87
CA THR A 44 28.71 -21.35 11.98
C THR A 44 29.42 -20.01 12.09
N LYS A 45 29.61 -19.32 10.97
CA LYS A 45 29.73 -17.86 11.02
C LYS A 45 28.33 -17.33 11.31
N SER A 46 28.16 -16.67 12.43
CA SER A 46 26.94 -15.97 12.83
C SER A 46 26.63 -14.84 11.86
N ASN A 47 25.97 -15.17 10.74
CA ASN A 47 25.28 -14.18 9.94
C ASN A 47 24.03 -13.76 10.73
N SER A 48 24.08 -12.61 11.42
CA SER A 48 22.86 -11.95 11.87
C SER A 48 22.06 -11.58 10.64
N THR A 49 21.10 -12.40 10.28
CA THR A 49 20.10 -12.10 9.24
C THR A 49 19.31 -10.90 9.72
N ARG A 50 19.68 -9.70 9.26
CA ARG A 50 18.87 -8.50 9.47
C ARG A 50 17.48 -8.81 8.94
N LYS A 51 16.47 -8.82 9.83
CA LYS A 51 15.07 -9.04 9.45
C LYS A 51 14.72 -8.07 8.31
N LYS A 52 14.30 -8.61 7.17
CA LYS A 52 13.86 -7.81 6.02
C LYS A 52 12.63 -7.02 6.44
N VAL A 53 12.70 -5.70 6.41
CA VAL A 53 11.58 -4.80 6.72
C VAL A 53 10.64 -4.76 5.51
N ASN A 54 9.37 -5.09 5.71
CA ASN A 54 8.36 -5.02 4.67
C ASN A 54 7.57 -3.72 4.77
N ALA A 55 7.34 -3.07 3.62
CA ALA A 55 6.64 -1.80 3.54
C ALA A 55 5.47 -1.85 2.55
N ALA A 56 4.46 -1.01 2.80
CA ALA A 56 3.36 -0.76 1.89
C ALA A 56 3.24 0.73 1.61
N LEU A 57 2.95 1.11 0.36
CA LEU A 57 2.81 2.49 -0.09
C LEU A 57 1.40 2.77 -0.61
N PHE A 58 0.79 3.82 -0.05
CA PHE A 58 -0.53 4.32 -0.44
C PHE A 58 -0.42 5.79 -0.82
N ILE A 59 -0.84 6.14 -2.04
CA ILE A 59 -0.70 7.48 -2.60
C ILE A 59 -2.07 8.09 -2.85
N ASP A 60 -2.32 9.23 -2.26
CA ASP A 60 -3.46 10.09 -2.54
C ASP A 60 -3.19 10.91 -3.80
N GLY A 61 -3.68 10.41 -4.95
CA GLY A 61 -3.43 11.01 -6.26
C GLY A 61 -4.23 12.29 -6.53
N GLU A 62 -5.23 12.61 -5.69
CA GLU A 62 -5.93 13.90 -5.75
C GLU A 62 -5.14 15.01 -5.05
N ASN A 63 -4.41 14.65 -4.00
CA ASN A 63 -3.65 15.60 -3.20
C ASN A 63 -2.22 15.82 -3.72
N ILE A 64 -1.64 14.82 -4.40
CA ILE A 64 -0.25 14.85 -4.84
C ILE A 64 -0.14 14.68 -6.35
N SER A 65 0.66 15.52 -6.97
CA SER A 65 0.91 15.47 -8.42
C SER A 65 1.72 14.23 -8.83
N SER A 66 1.34 13.60 -9.94
CA SER A 66 2.06 12.46 -10.55
C SER A 66 3.53 12.78 -10.92
N LYS A 67 3.87 14.06 -11.06
CA LYS A 67 5.28 14.50 -11.27
C LYS A 67 6.19 14.12 -10.10
N LYS A 68 5.62 13.85 -8.91
CA LYS A 68 6.35 13.45 -7.70
C LYS A 68 6.45 11.93 -7.52
N ALA A 69 5.87 11.13 -8.42
CA ALA A 69 5.76 9.69 -8.29
C ALA A 69 7.11 8.99 -8.02
N GLU A 70 8.14 9.30 -8.81
CA GLU A 70 9.47 8.70 -8.65
C GLU A 70 10.13 9.09 -7.30
N GLN A 71 9.92 10.35 -6.86
CA GLN A 71 10.43 10.81 -5.57
C GLN A 71 9.75 10.09 -4.41
N ILE A 72 8.44 9.91 -4.47
CA ILE A 72 7.63 9.20 -3.47
C ILE A 72 8.09 7.74 -3.38
N GLN A 73 8.14 7.03 -4.52
CA GLN A 73 8.56 5.64 -4.56
C GLN A 73 9.99 5.46 -4.06
N LYS A 74 10.92 6.36 -4.41
CA LYS A 74 12.29 6.33 -3.91
C LYS A 74 12.38 6.51 -2.39
N ILE A 75 11.54 7.37 -1.80
CA ILE A 75 11.47 7.54 -0.34
C ILE A 75 10.94 6.27 0.31
N ALA A 76 9.83 5.73 -0.21
CA ALA A 76 9.18 4.53 0.32
C ALA A 76 10.10 3.30 0.24
N ASN A 77 10.83 3.09 -0.87
CA ASN A 77 11.81 2.01 -1.04
C ASN A 77 12.97 2.05 -0.03
N LYS A 78 13.30 3.24 0.50
CA LYS A 78 14.31 3.36 1.57
C LYS A 78 13.80 2.88 2.93
N GLN A 79 12.48 2.78 3.11
CA GLN A 79 11.87 2.35 4.36
C GLN A 79 11.77 0.83 4.50
N GLY A 80 11.79 0.11 3.38
CA GLY A 80 11.68 -1.34 3.36
C GLY A 80 11.40 -1.88 1.96
N VAL A 81 11.17 -3.17 1.88
CA VAL A 81 10.77 -3.83 0.64
C VAL A 81 9.29 -3.58 0.41
N LEU A 82 8.95 -2.88 -0.64
CA LEU A 82 7.57 -2.61 -0.99
C LEU A 82 6.91 -3.90 -1.52
N GLY A 83 5.89 -4.37 -0.81
CA GLY A 83 5.04 -5.50 -1.22
C GLY A 83 3.72 -5.02 -1.82
N THR A 84 3.30 -3.80 -1.45
CA THR A 84 2.07 -3.18 -1.93
C THR A 84 2.37 -1.72 -2.28
N GLU A 85 2.02 -1.32 -3.51
CA GLU A 85 2.11 0.07 -3.98
C GLU A 85 0.82 0.43 -4.70
N LYS A 86 0.07 1.40 -4.18
CA LYS A 86 -1.23 1.80 -4.74
C LYS A 86 -1.35 3.32 -4.82
N VAL A 87 -1.90 3.81 -5.92
CA VAL A 87 -2.34 5.22 -6.07
C VAL A 87 -3.84 5.26 -6.30
N TYR A 88 -4.49 6.25 -5.72
CA TYR A 88 -5.95 6.38 -5.72
C TYR A 88 -6.39 7.70 -6.33
N GLY A 89 -7.55 7.68 -6.98
CA GLY A 89 -8.18 8.87 -7.52
C GLY A 89 -9.54 8.60 -8.16
N LEU A 90 -10.26 9.64 -8.56
CA LEU A 90 -11.51 9.54 -9.27
C LEU A 90 -11.28 9.29 -10.77
N GLN A 91 -12.11 8.46 -11.39
CA GLN A 91 -11.99 8.10 -12.80
C GLN A 91 -12.09 9.29 -13.76
N LYS A 92 -12.88 10.31 -13.39
CA LYS A 92 -13.15 11.50 -14.22
C LYS A 92 -12.28 12.71 -13.87
N ASP A 93 -11.40 12.61 -12.88
CA ASP A 93 -10.55 13.71 -12.46
C ASP A 93 -9.30 13.80 -13.33
N GLU A 94 -9.04 14.98 -13.89
CA GLU A 94 -7.85 15.23 -14.74
C GLU A 94 -6.56 15.16 -13.94
N CYS A 95 -6.56 15.58 -12.67
CA CYS A 95 -5.41 15.47 -11.79
C CYS A 95 -4.97 14.01 -11.65
N THR A 96 -5.93 13.09 -11.59
CA THR A 96 -5.67 11.67 -11.43
C THR A 96 -5.39 10.95 -12.74
N LYS A 97 -5.86 11.45 -13.90
CA LYS A 97 -5.51 10.90 -15.21
C LYS A 97 -4.00 10.88 -15.45
N SER A 98 -3.30 11.92 -15.01
CA SER A 98 -1.85 12.03 -15.13
C SER A 98 -1.08 10.95 -14.34
N TRP A 99 -1.75 10.29 -13.39
CA TRP A 99 -1.17 9.18 -12.65
C TRP A 99 -1.14 7.86 -13.44
N SER A 100 -2.07 7.62 -14.38
CA SER A 100 -2.15 6.33 -15.07
C SER A 100 -0.85 5.94 -15.78
N ASP A 101 -0.27 6.86 -16.54
CA ASP A 101 1.00 6.61 -17.25
C ASP A 101 2.17 6.43 -16.28
N LYS A 102 2.19 7.22 -15.20
CA LYS A 102 3.23 7.15 -14.18
C LYS A 102 3.12 5.87 -13.36
N ALA A 103 1.92 5.49 -12.95
CA ALA A 103 1.65 4.27 -12.21
C ALA A 103 2.08 3.04 -13.02
N LYS A 104 1.70 2.97 -14.30
CA LYS A 104 2.11 1.90 -15.21
C LYS A 104 3.64 1.82 -15.35
N LYS A 105 4.32 2.98 -15.50
CA LYS A 105 5.79 3.02 -15.66
C LYS A 105 6.52 2.55 -14.41
N LEU A 106 5.97 2.81 -13.22
CA LEU A 106 6.60 2.54 -11.93
C LEU A 106 6.08 1.25 -11.27
N ASP A 107 5.21 0.50 -11.96
CA ASP A 107 4.56 -0.71 -11.44
C ASP A 107 3.74 -0.46 -10.15
N ILE A 108 3.07 0.69 -10.10
CA ILE A 108 2.18 1.09 -9.01
C ILE A 108 0.74 0.73 -9.42
N LYS A 109 0.00 0.02 -8.57
CA LYS A 109 -1.42 -0.30 -8.84
C LYS A 109 -2.27 0.97 -8.81
N ASP A 110 -2.90 1.30 -9.93
CA ASP A 110 -3.75 2.47 -10.10
C ASP A 110 -5.21 2.13 -9.79
N ILE A 111 -5.76 2.71 -8.72
CA ILE A 111 -7.12 2.47 -8.24
C ILE A 111 -8.01 3.65 -8.60
N ARG A 112 -8.94 3.43 -9.54
CA ARG A 112 -9.87 4.47 -10.02
C ARG A 112 -11.27 4.23 -9.48
N LEU A 113 -11.78 5.21 -8.72
CA LEU A 113 -13.12 5.15 -8.17
C LEU A 113 -14.13 5.73 -9.17
N CYS A 114 -15.13 4.92 -9.51
CA CYS A 114 -16.23 5.31 -10.40
C CYS A 114 -17.31 6.07 -9.64
N GLY A 115 -18.16 6.81 -10.38
CA GLY A 115 -19.32 7.51 -9.85
C GLY A 115 -19.09 9.01 -9.59
N ASN A 116 -20.07 9.63 -8.92
CA ASN A 116 -19.98 11.06 -8.61
C ASN A 116 -18.89 11.35 -7.59
N PRO A 117 -18.22 12.51 -7.70
CA PRO A 117 -17.28 12.96 -6.69
C PRO A 117 -18.04 13.26 -5.39
N GLU A 118 -18.04 12.32 -4.48
CA GLU A 118 -18.49 12.52 -3.11
C GLU A 118 -17.30 13.01 -2.28
N LYS A 119 -17.60 13.90 -1.35
CA LYS A 119 -16.57 14.38 -0.43
C LYS A 119 -15.90 13.22 0.29
N ASP A 120 -14.59 13.25 0.38
CA ASP A 120 -13.75 12.26 1.08
C ASP A 120 -13.85 10.81 0.55
N LYS A 121 -14.39 10.60 -0.65
CA LYS A 121 -14.56 9.24 -1.24
C LYS A 121 -13.22 8.52 -1.41
N VAL A 122 -12.23 9.20 -1.98
CA VAL A 122 -10.89 8.67 -2.18
C VAL A 122 -10.20 8.44 -0.84
N ASP A 123 -10.30 9.40 0.08
CA ASP A 123 -9.74 9.28 1.43
C ASP A 123 -10.27 8.06 2.18
N ASN A 124 -11.60 7.86 2.14
CA ASN A 124 -12.26 6.73 2.79
C ASN A 124 -11.81 5.39 2.18
N LYS A 125 -11.64 5.33 0.86
CA LYS A 125 -11.11 4.15 0.19
C LYS A 125 -9.67 3.85 0.61
N ILE A 126 -8.80 4.85 0.64
CA ILE A 126 -7.42 4.71 1.09
C ILE A 126 -7.38 4.20 2.54
N LYS A 127 -8.14 4.83 3.45
CA LYS A 127 -8.21 4.43 4.86
C LYS A 127 -8.68 2.97 5.03
N LYS A 128 -9.71 2.55 4.27
CA LYS A 128 -10.22 1.18 4.25
C LYS A 128 -9.13 0.21 3.78
N ASP A 129 -8.48 0.50 2.66
CA ASP A 129 -7.46 -0.38 2.05
C ASP A 129 -6.21 -0.49 2.91
N VAL A 130 -5.75 0.60 3.53
CA VAL A 130 -4.63 0.58 4.48
C VAL A 130 -4.93 -0.36 5.65
N ASN A 131 -6.12 -0.23 6.27
CA ASN A 131 -6.53 -1.07 7.38
C ASN A 131 -6.66 -2.54 6.95
N GLN A 132 -7.19 -2.81 5.76
CA GLN A 132 -7.33 -4.16 5.23
C GLN A 132 -5.98 -4.79 4.93
N GLU A 133 -5.06 -4.05 4.32
CA GLU A 133 -3.68 -4.51 4.07
C GLU A 133 -3.01 -4.98 5.36
N ILE A 134 -3.10 -4.18 6.43
CA ILE A 134 -2.47 -4.53 7.72
C ILE A 134 -3.14 -5.72 8.38
N LYS A 135 -4.47 -5.88 8.24
CA LYS A 135 -5.20 -7.05 8.75
C LYS A 135 -4.79 -8.32 8.02
N ASN A 136 -4.70 -8.26 6.70
CA ASN A 136 -4.43 -9.41 5.83
C ASN A 136 -2.94 -9.76 5.80
N ASN A 137 -2.06 -8.76 5.87
CA ASN A 137 -0.62 -8.92 5.78
C ASN A 137 0.08 -8.48 7.07
N LYS A 138 0.19 -9.39 8.03
CA LYS A 138 0.83 -9.15 9.32
C LYS A 138 2.31 -8.84 9.21
N SER A 139 2.95 -9.20 8.09
CA SER A 139 4.38 -8.97 7.87
C SER A 139 4.73 -7.53 7.49
N VAL A 140 3.75 -6.67 7.18
CA VAL A 140 3.99 -5.24 6.93
C VAL A 140 4.46 -4.58 8.22
N ASP A 141 5.68 -4.08 8.22
CA ASP A 141 6.29 -3.38 9.35
C ASP A 141 6.12 -1.85 9.21
N VAL A 142 6.14 -1.35 7.96
CA VAL A 142 6.11 0.09 7.63
C VAL A 142 4.96 0.41 6.69
N VAL A 143 4.20 1.45 6.99
CA VAL A 143 3.15 2.01 6.13
C VAL A 143 3.58 3.39 5.68
N CYS A 144 3.76 3.58 4.37
CA CYS A 144 4.02 4.88 3.74
C CYS A 144 2.70 5.45 3.22
N ILE A 145 2.34 6.65 3.64
CA ILE A 145 1.15 7.37 3.17
C ILE A 145 1.61 8.66 2.52
N ALA A 146 1.38 8.79 1.21
CA ALA A 146 1.71 9.98 0.44
C ALA A 146 0.47 10.87 0.31
N THR A 147 0.39 11.90 1.14
CA THR A 147 -0.69 12.90 1.18
C THR A 147 -0.23 14.17 1.90
N SER A 148 -0.95 15.26 1.69
CA SER A 148 -0.78 16.53 2.43
C SER A 148 -2.08 16.93 3.17
N ASP A 149 -3.06 16.03 3.26
CA ASP A 149 -4.35 16.30 3.89
C ASP A 149 -4.38 15.90 5.38
N LYS A 150 -4.92 16.79 6.21
CA LYS A 150 -5.11 16.56 7.66
C LYS A 150 -6.04 15.39 7.98
N GLY A 151 -6.95 15.05 7.08
CA GLY A 151 -7.92 13.97 7.23
C GLY A 151 -7.31 12.59 7.48
N TYR A 152 -6.01 12.43 7.24
CA TYR A 152 -5.27 11.18 7.52
C TYR A 152 -4.67 11.11 8.92
N THR A 153 -4.71 12.20 9.70
CA THR A 153 -4.05 12.28 11.03
C THR A 153 -4.51 11.16 11.97
N ASP A 154 -5.82 10.90 12.04
CA ASP A 154 -6.35 9.87 12.93
C ASP A 154 -6.01 8.45 12.46
N THR A 155 -6.02 8.23 11.14
CA THR A 155 -5.57 6.96 10.55
C THR A 155 -4.11 6.68 10.90
N VAL A 156 -3.25 7.68 10.77
CA VAL A 156 -1.83 7.57 11.13
C VAL A 156 -1.65 7.22 12.60
N LYS A 157 -2.38 7.90 13.50
CA LYS A 157 -2.34 7.63 14.96
C LYS A 157 -2.79 6.20 15.27
N GLU A 158 -3.84 5.73 14.60
CA GLU A 158 -4.36 4.36 14.79
C GLU A 158 -3.36 3.31 14.35
N LEU A 159 -2.74 3.46 13.18
CA LEU A 159 -1.71 2.57 12.69
C LEU A 159 -0.50 2.48 13.63
N ARG A 160 -0.11 3.62 14.19
CA ARG A 160 0.97 3.66 15.19
C ARG A 160 0.57 2.95 16.50
N ARG A 161 -0.68 3.08 16.95
CA ARG A 161 -1.20 2.31 18.10
C ARG A 161 -1.18 0.81 17.86
N GLN A 162 -1.34 0.39 16.59
CA GLN A 162 -1.21 -1.01 16.17
C GLN A 162 0.27 -1.47 16.02
N GLY A 163 1.23 -0.64 16.42
CA GLY A 163 2.67 -0.97 16.40
C GLY A 163 3.32 -0.83 15.03
N LYS A 164 2.67 -0.20 14.05
CA LYS A 164 3.27 0.04 12.73
C LYS A 164 4.11 1.32 12.72
N LYS A 165 5.26 1.28 12.03
CA LYS A 165 5.97 2.51 11.67
C LYS A 165 5.19 3.19 10.55
N VAL A 166 4.76 4.44 10.74
CA VAL A 166 4.05 5.21 9.71
C VAL A 166 4.93 6.33 9.19
N VAL A 167 5.17 6.32 7.88
CA VAL A 167 5.97 7.32 7.17
C VAL A 167 5.06 8.19 6.33
N GLY A 168 4.97 9.47 6.69
CA GLY A 168 4.28 10.48 5.89
C GLY A 168 5.18 10.99 4.77
N ILE A 169 4.62 11.15 3.58
CA ILE A 169 5.30 11.77 2.43
C ILE A 169 4.36 12.83 1.88
N GLY A 170 4.75 14.10 1.93
CA GLY A 170 3.84 15.17 1.53
C GLY A 170 4.55 16.46 1.18
N GLU A 171 3.78 17.41 0.68
CA GLU A 171 4.28 18.73 0.29
C GLU A 171 4.43 19.64 1.53
N LYS A 172 5.10 20.79 1.33
CA LYS A 172 5.30 21.80 2.38
C LYS A 172 3.99 22.25 3.05
N LYS A 173 2.87 22.23 2.31
CA LYS A 173 1.53 22.61 2.80
C LYS A 173 0.92 21.62 3.80
N ALA A 174 1.51 20.42 3.98
CA ALA A 174 1.00 19.41 4.91
C ALA A 174 0.93 19.98 6.34
N PRO A 175 -0.21 19.85 7.04
CA PRO A 175 -0.41 20.39 8.37
C PRO A 175 0.54 19.80 9.40
N LYS A 176 0.88 20.59 10.40
CA LYS A 176 1.78 20.19 11.49
C LYS A 176 1.23 18.96 12.22
N GLU A 177 -0.09 18.90 12.46
CA GLU A 177 -0.71 17.76 13.14
C GLU A 177 -0.49 16.43 12.41
N LEU A 178 -0.54 16.42 11.08
CA LEU A 178 -0.25 15.23 10.29
C LEU A 178 1.24 14.86 10.37
N ARG A 179 2.12 15.87 10.26
CA ARG A 179 3.57 15.66 10.35
C ARG A 179 3.97 15.07 11.69
N ASP A 180 3.47 15.62 12.78
CA ASP A 180 3.77 15.20 14.16
C ASP A 180 3.14 13.85 14.51
N ALA A 181 2.03 13.49 13.84
CA ALA A 181 1.41 12.18 14.02
C ALA A 181 2.24 11.04 13.40
N CYS A 182 2.99 11.29 12.33
CA CYS A 182 3.83 10.30 11.67
C CYS A 182 5.03 9.87 12.54
N SER A 183 5.57 8.68 12.30
CA SER A 183 6.86 8.27 12.89
C SER A 183 8.00 9.05 12.27
N GLU A 184 7.91 9.29 10.96
CA GLU A 184 8.80 10.14 10.16
C GLU A 184 7.96 10.84 9.10
N PHE A 185 8.34 12.06 8.72
CA PHE A 185 7.69 12.79 7.63
C PHE A 185 8.73 13.32 6.64
N PHE A 186 8.54 13.01 5.37
CA PHE A 186 9.41 13.46 4.27
C PHE A 186 8.69 14.51 3.43
N GLU A 187 9.28 15.70 3.35
CA GLU A 187 8.80 16.75 2.46
C GLU A 187 9.28 16.53 1.04
N ILE A 188 8.34 16.53 0.09
CA ILE A 188 8.61 16.48 -1.35
C ILE A 188 8.45 17.87 -1.97
N LYS A 189 9.34 18.22 -2.91
CA LYS A 189 9.38 19.54 -3.58
C LYS A 189 8.88 19.43 -5.01
#